data_5c80593f97147a9cc8a544cfc1b46510
#
_entry.id   5c80593f97147a9cc8a544cfc1b46510
#
_cell.length_a   1.000
_cell.length_b   1.000
_cell.length_c   1.000
_cell.angle_alpha   90.00
_cell.angle_beta   90.00
_cell.angle_gamma   90.00
#
_symmetry.space_group_name_H-M   'P 1'
#
loop_
_entity.id
_entity.type
_entity.pdbx_description
1 polymer ?
#
loop_
_entity_poly.entity_id
_entity_poly.type
_entity_poly.pdbx_seq_one_letter_code
_entity_poly.pdbx_strand_id
1 'polypeptide(L)'
;GVHMVCGDHGGGNFAMSALAGKIPAHMRLIPIMYSDASAPYKWDERSMRYTVNRTALIDAFFMDMKAGYIRTFRWEEFEPFARDILNIRQEVIGEDRGVSKRVWRHGPANPDDSLHSMVFGWFGCRVLSGRMGFTAAA
;
A
#
# COMPACT_ATOMS: atom_id res chain seq x y z
N GLY A 1 -12.44 10.85 13.91
CA GLY A 1 -12.34 11.55 12.62
C GLY A 1 -11.15 11.05 11.80
N VAL A 2 -11.05 11.49 10.56
CA VAL A 2 -9.89 11.16 9.70
C VAL A 2 -8.69 12.02 10.13
N HIS A 3 -7.55 11.37 10.38
CA HIS A 3 -6.33 12.04 10.84
C HIS A 3 -5.22 12.02 9.78
N MET A 4 -5.31 11.14 8.79
CA MET A 4 -4.30 10.95 7.77
C MET A 4 -4.93 10.54 6.45
N VAL A 5 -4.38 11.05 5.38
CA VAL A 5 -4.67 10.62 4.00
C VAL A 5 -3.37 10.10 3.40
N CYS A 6 -3.42 8.89 2.89
CA CYS A 6 -2.29 8.26 2.20
C CYS A 6 -2.63 8.08 0.72
N GLY A 7 -1.68 8.29 -0.16
CA GLY A 7 -1.93 8.14 -1.59
C GLY A 7 -0.66 7.92 -2.40
N ASP A 8 -0.85 7.43 -3.62
CA ASP A 8 0.24 7.19 -4.56
C ASP A 8 0.94 8.49 -4.98
N HIS A 9 2.26 8.48 -4.87
CA HIS A 9 3.11 9.58 -5.35
C HIS A 9 3.68 9.30 -6.76
N GLY A 10 3.75 8.06 -7.17
CA GLY A 10 4.42 7.66 -8.43
C GLY A 10 3.73 8.19 -9.68
N GLY A 11 2.42 8.01 -9.81
CA GLY A 11 1.61 8.54 -10.93
C GLY A 11 0.76 9.75 -10.55
N GLY A 12 0.59 9.99 -9.25
CA GLY A 12 -0.36 10.93 -8.69
C GLY A 12 0.21 12.21 -8.10
N ASN A 13 1.46 12.59 -8.40
CA ASN A 13 2.11 13.75 -7.77
C ASN A 13 1.28 15.03 -7.91
N PHE A 14 0.69 15.27 -9.08
CA PHE A 14 -0.18 16.43 -9.30
C PHE A 14 -1.45 16.37 -8.44
N ALA A 15 -2.09 15.21 -8.35
CA ALA A 15 -3.28 15.01 -7.54
C ALA A 15 -2.98 15.17 -6.04
N MET A 16 -1.84 14.64 -5.57
CA MET A 16 -1.40 14.78 -4.19
C MET A 16 -1.09 16.25 -3.83
N SER A 17 -0.46 16.99 -4.73
CA SER A 17 -0.19 18.42 -4.54
C SER A 17 -1.48 19.25 -4.51
N ALA A 18 -2.43 18.95 -5.40
CA ALA A 18 -3.74 19.59 -5.40
C ALA A 18 -4.55 19.29 -4.14
N LEU A 19 -4.44 18.06 -3.62
CA LEU A 19 -5.10 17.63 -2.39
C LEU A 19 -4.50 18.32 -1.16
N ALA A 20 -3.16 18.47 -1.12
CA ALA A 20 -2.45 19.10 -0.01
C ALA A 20 -3.00 20.49 0.36
N GLY A 21 -3.42 21.26 -0.67
CA GLY A 21 -4.02 22.58 -0.47
C GLY A 21 -5.50 22.54 -0.01
N LYS A 22 -6.13 21.38 0.02
CA LYS A 22 -7.57 21.23 0.30
C LYS A 22 -7.88 20.49 1.59
N ILE A 23 -6.94 19.70 2.12
CA ILE A 23 -7.16 18.98 3.36
C ILE A 23 -7.07 19.92 4.57
N PRO A 24 -7.87 19.69 5.62
CA PRO A 24 -7.80 20.45 6.86
C PRO A 24 -6.42 20.37 7.52
N ALA A 25 -5.97 21.43 8.17
CA ALA A 25 -4.65 21.53 8.78
C ALA A 25 -4.36 20.46 9.87
N HIS A 26 -5.40 19.88 10.46
CA HIS A 26 -5.25 18.80 11.45
C HIS A 26 -5.03 17.43 10.82
N MET A 27 -5.19 17.30 9.51
CA MET A 27 -4.93 16.06 8.78
C MET A 27 -3.50 16.05 8.21
N ARG A 28 -2.91 14.87 8.18
CA ARG A 28 -1.61 14.63 7.53
C ARG A 28 -1.81 14.02 6.17
N LEU A 29 -1.10 14.54 5.18
CA LEU A 29 -1.00 13.93 3.85
C LEU A 29 0.33 13.19 3.77
N ILE A 30 0.26 11.90 3.49
CA ILE A 30 1.43 11.01 3.39
C ILE A 30 1.51 10.46 1.97
N PRO A 31 2.37 11.02 1.14
CA PRO A 31 2.66 10.45 -0.15
C PRO A 31 3.44 9.13 0.00
N ILE A 32 3.06 8.11 -0.75
CA ILE A 32 3.68 6.80 -0.77
C ILE A 32 4.16 6.51 -2.19
N MET A 33 5.41 6.09 -2.33
CA MET A 33 5.99 5.67 -3.60
C MET A 33 6.42 4.22 -3.52
N TYR A 34 5.95 3.41 -4.45
CA TYR A 34 6.43 2.04 -4.60
C TYR A 34 7.86 1.98 -5.13
N SER A 35 8.60 0.99 -4.67
CA SER A 35 9.96 0.69 -5.12
C SER A 35 10.23 -0.81 -5.04
N ASP A 36 11.31 -1.23 -5.68
CA ASP A 36 11.85 -2.60 -5.58
C ASP A 36 13.06 -2.66 -4.61
N ALA A 37 13.25 -1.65 -3.77
CA ALA A 37 14.33 -1.62 -2.79
C ALA A 37 14.21 -2.76 -1.79
N SER A 38 15.35 -3.26 -1.29
CA SER A 38 15.39 -4.35 -0.30
C SER A 38 14.79 -3.96 1.05
N ALA A 39 14.86 -2.67 1.43
CA ALA A 39 14.22 -2.18 2.65
C ALA A 39 12.70 -2.16 2.48
N PRO A 40 11.92 -2.69 3.45
CA PRO A 40 10.46 -2.74 3.34
C PRO A 40 9.83 -1.35 3.23
N TYR A 41 10.41 -0.36 3.90
CA TYR A 41 10.02 1.06 3.79
C TYR A 41 11.16 1.98 4.21
N LYS A 42 11.09 3.23 3.73
CA LYS A 42 11.99 4.31 4.14
C LYS A 42 11.22 5.64 4.11
N TRP A 43 11.35 6.43 5.17
CA TRP A 43 10.93 7.82 5.16
C TRP A 43 12.01 8.69 4.51
N ASP A 44 11.64 9.57 3.62
CA ASP A 44 12.50 10.56 3.00
C ASP A 44 12.04 11.96 3.45
N GLU A 45 12.82 12.56 4.33
CA GLU A 45 12.53 13.89 4.89
C GLU A 45 12.56 14.99 3.83
N ARG A 46 13.42 14.86 2.83
CA ARG A 46 13.56 15.87 1.78
C ARG A 46 12.32 15.94 0.89
N SER A 47 11.76 14.81 0.54
CA SER A 47 10.57 14.73 -0.29
C SER A 47 9.28 14.52 0.51
N MET A 48 9.37 14.45 1.85
CA MET A 48 8.25 14.25 2.77
C MET A 48 7.33 13.11 2.36
N ARG A 49 7.93 11.95 1.98
CA ARG A 49 7.20 10.78 1.51
C ARG A 49 7.78 9.48 2.04
N TYR A 50 6.98 8.44 2.04
CA TYR A 50 7.47 7.07 2.20
C TYR A 50 7.81 6.45 0.85
N THR A 51 8.97 5.82 0.77
CA THR A 51 9.30 4.85 -0.28
C THR A 51 9.14 3.47 0.33
N VAL A 52 8.33 2.61 -0.30
CA VAL A 52 7.97 1.30 0.24
C VAL A 52 8.23 0.21 -0.79
N ASN A 53 8.75 -0.93 -0.35
CA ASN A 53 8.82 -2.10 -1.22
C ASN A 53 7.41 -2.62 -1.50
N ARG A 54 7.00 -2.59 -2.78
CA ARG A 54 5.64 -2.95 -3.19
C ARG A 54 5.25 -4.35 -2.75
N THR A 55 6.11 -5.34 -3.02
CA THR A 55 5.83 -6.74 -2.69
C THR A 55 5.73 -6.95 -1.19
N ALA A 56 6.69 -6.44 -0.43
CA ALA A 56 6.70 -6.56 1.03
C ALA A 56 5.47 -5.90 1.67
N LEU A 57 5.05 -4.75 1.14
CA LEU A 57 3.89 -4.04 1.67
C LEU A 57 2.58 -4.80 1.44
N ILE A 58 2.39 -5.32 0.22
CA ILE A 58 1.20 -6.09 -0.15
C ILE A 58 1.17 -7.43 0.61
N ASP A 59 2.31 -8.12 0.75
CA ASP A 59 2.41 -9.35 1.55
C ASP A 59 2.00 -9.10 3.00
N ALA A 60 2.54 -8.04 3.62
CA ALA A 60 2.22 -7.71 5.00
C ALA A 60 0.74 -7.34 5.19
N PHE A 61 0.14 -6.62 4.22
CA PHE A 61 -1.28 -6.32 4.21
C PHE A 61 -2.13 -7.60 4.18
N PHE A 62 -1.83 -8.53 3.29
CA PHE A 62 -2.55 -9.82 3.23
C PHE A 62 -2.34 -10.69 4.48
N MET A 63 -1.16 -10.65 5.07
CA MET A 63 -0.90 -11.33 6.34
C MET A 63 -1.78 -10.78 7.47
N ASP A 64 -1.88 -9.46 7.60
CA ASP A 64 -2.74 -8.82 8.60
C ASP A 64 -4.23 -9.07 8.33
N MET A 65 -4.63 -9.08 7.05
CA MET A 65 -5.99 -9.44 6.65
C MET A 65 -6.32 -10.89 7.04
N LYS A 66 -5.43 -11.83 6.73
CA LYS A 66 -5.57 -13.26 7.08
C LYS A 66 -5.60 -13.49 8.59
N ALA A 67 -4.84 -12.71 9.36
CA ALA A 67 -4.81 -12.75 10.80
C ALA A 67 -6.05 -12.09 11.45
N GLY A 68 -6.96 -11.49 10.69
CA GLY A 68 -8.17 -10.83 11.18
C GLY A 68 -7.93 -9.44 11.79
N TYR A 69 -6.75 -8.84 11.58
CA TYR A 69 -6.46 -7.49 12.06
C TYR A 69 -7.10 -6.39 11.21
N ILE A 70 -7.48 -6.74 9.97
CA ILE A 70 -8.18 -5.85 9.06
C ILE A 70 -9.63 -6.28 9.00
N ARG A 71 -10.53 -5.36 9.35
CA ARG A 71 -11.97 -5.55 9.26
C ARG A 71 -12.52 -4.65 8.17
N THR A 72 -13.34 -5.23 7.31
CA THR A 72 -14.06 -4.50 6.28
C THR A 72 -15.49 -4.20 6.75
N PHE A 73 -16.18 -3.35 6.02
CA PHE A 73 -17.62 -3.14 6.16
C PHE A 73 -18.41 -4.37 5.65
N ARG A 74 -19.73 -4.29 5.59
CA ARG A 74 -20.58 -5.43 5.19
C ARG A 74 -20.20 -5.93 3.80
N TRP A 75 -20.33 -7.23 3.58
CA TRP A 75 -19.92 -7.87 2.32
C TRP A 75 -20.58 -7.23 1.09
N GLU A 76 -21.88 -6.93 1.18
CA GLU A 76 -22.67 -6.36 0.08
C GLU A 76 -22.11 -5.00 -0.39
N GLU A 77 -21.55 -4.24 0.56
CA GLU A 77 -20.92 -2.96 0.28
C GLU A 77 -19.45 -3.11 -0.12
N PHE A 78 -18.80 -4.18 0.33
CA PHE A 78 -17.38 -4.43 0.11
C PHE A 78 -17.10 -5.21 -1.20
N GLU A 79 -18.04 -6.02 -1.68
CA GLU A 79 -17.87 -6.91 -2.83
C GLU A 79 -17.28 -6.21 -4.07
N PRO A 80 -17.71 -5.00 -4.47
CA PRO A 80 -17.13 -4.30 -5.63
C PRO A 80 -15.63 -4.06 -5.48
N PHE A 81 -15.17 -3.74 -4.27
CA PHE A 81 -13.75 -3.51 -3.96
C PHE A 81 -12.98 -4.83 -3.83
N ALA A 82 -13.64 -5.88 -3.31
CA ALA A 82 -13.04 -7.21 -3.19
C ALA A 82 -12.64 -7.78 -4.55
N ARG A 83 -13.37 -7.47 -5.61
CA ARG A 83 -13.03 -7.89 -6.99
C ARG A 83 -11.67 -7.34 -7.43
N ASP A 84 -11.39 -6.07 -7.15
CA ASP A 84 -10.09 -5.46 -7.45
C ASP A 84 -8.96 -6.13 -6.66
N ILE A 85 -9.22 -6.48 -5.38
CA ILE A 85 -8.25 -7.19 -4.56
C ILE A 85 -7.93 -8.58 -5.13
N LEU A 86 -8.92 -9.26 -5.68
CA LEU A 86 -8.77 -10.59 -6.27
C LEU A 86 -8.15 -10.56 -7.68
N ASN A 87 -8.04 -9.40 -8.31
CA ASN A 87 -7.39 -9.24 -9.61
C ASN A 87 -5.86 -9.37 -9.54
N ILE A 88 -5.28 -9.22 -8.35
CA ILE A 88 -3.84 -9.31 -8.17
C ILE A 88 -3.40 -10.78 -7.98
N ARG A 89 -2.28 -11.12 -8.58
CA ARG A 89 -1.65 -12.44 -8.45
C ARG A 89 -0.17 -12.30 -8.21
N GLN A 90 0.40 -13.30 -7.55
CA GLN A 90 1.84 -13.39 -7.34
C GLN A 90 2.50 -14.10 -8.53
N GLU A 91 3.53 -13.49 -9.09
CA GLU A 91 4.33 -14.05 -10.18
C GLU A 91 5.79 -14.19 -9.74
N VAL A 92 6.41 -15.32 -10.14
CA VAL A 92 7.84 -15.51 -9.99
C VAL A 92 8.51 -14.90 -11.21
N ILE A 93 9.39 -13.91 -11.02
CA ILE A 93 10.07 -13.20 -12.11
C ILE A 93 11.55 -13.55 -12.24
N GLY A 94 12.05 -14.42 -11.41
CA GLY A 94 13.45 -14.88 -11.43
C GLY A 94 13.86 -15.51 -10.13
N GLU A 95 15.13 -15.90 -10.09
CA GLU A 95 15.78 -16.44 -8.91
C GLU A 95 17.09 -15.66 -8.66
N ASP A 96 17.28 -15.22 -7.41
CA ASP A 96 18.52 -14.60 -6.97
C ASP A 96 19.07 -15.40 -5.79
N ARG A 97 20.27 -15.96 -5.93
CA ARG A 97 20.99 -16.75 -4.92
C ARG A 97 20.15 -17.89 -4.32
N GLY A 98 19.36 -18.59 -5.15
CA GLY A 98 18.50 -19.70 -4.72
C GLY A 98 17.16 -19.25 -4.10
N VAL A 99 16.87 -17.97 -4.11
CA VAL A 99 15.59 -17.44 -3.63
C VAL A 99 14.77 -16.94 -4.81
N SER A 100 13.54 -17.44 -4.96
CA SER A 100 12.63 -17.01 -6.01
C SER A 100 12.18 -15.57 -5.77
N LYS A 101 12.50 -14.69 -6.71
CA LYS A 101 12.00 -13.30 -6.67
C LYS A 101 10.54 -13.28 -7.12
N ARG A 102 9.66 -12.86 -6.23
CA ARG A 102 8.22 -12.76 -6.46
C ARG A 102 7.76 -11.31 -6.52
N VAL A 103 6.75 -11.05 -7.33
CA VAL A 103 6.11 -9.74 -7.44
C VAL A 103 4.60 -9.90 -7.54
N TRP A 104 3.87 -8.90 -7.08
CA TRP A 104 2.43 -8.82 -7.27
C TRP A 104 2.11 -8.07 -8.57
N ARG A 105 1.27 -8.67 -9.41
CA ARG A 105 0.82 -8.09 -10.67
C ARG A 105 -0.69 -8.27 -10.87
N HIS A 106 -1.28 -7.37 -11.62
CA HIS A 106 -2.65 -7.50 -12.13
C HIS A 106 -2.62 -7.74 -13.63
N GLY A 107 -3.69 -8.29 -14.20
CA GLY A 107 -3.87 -8.37 -15.64
C GLY A 107 -4.11 -6.98 -16.25
N PRO A 108 -3.77 -6.77 -17.54
CA PRO A 108 -3.83 -5.45 -18.17
C PRO A 108 -5.26 -4.85 -18.24
N ALA A 109 -6.28 -5.69 -18.17
CA ALA A 109 -7.69 -5.26 -18.18
C ALA A 109 -8.34 -5.27 -16.79
N ASN A 110 -7.58 -5.62 -15.75
CA ASN A 110 -8.13 -5.83 -14.41
C ASN A 110 -7.62 -4.71 -13.49
N PRO A 111 -8.50 -3.79 -13.02
CA PRO A 111 -8.10 -2.75 -12.07
C PRO A 111 -7.67 -3.35 -10.74
N ASP A 112 -6.76 -2.67 -10.04
CA ASP A 112 -6.31 -3.00 -8.69
C ASP A 112 -6.27 -1.75 -7.77
N ASP A 113 -6.94 -0.69 -8.18
CA ASP A 113 -6.94 0.60 -7.48
C ASP A 113 -7.49 0.50 -6.06
N SER A 114 -8.55 -0.30 -5.87
CA SER A 114 -9.15 -0.52 -4.56
C SER A 114 -8.18 -1.23 -3.61
N LEU A 115 -7.42 -2.21 -4.12
CA LEU A 115 -6.37 -2.86 -3.35
C LEU A 115 -5.32 -1.84 -2.87
N HIS A 116 -4.79 -1.04 -3.79
CA HIS A 116 -3.75 -0.06 -3.44
C HIS A 116 -4.27 1.00 -2.47
N SER A 117 -5.52 1.45 -2.63
CA SER A 117 -6.16 2.37 -1.68
C SER A 117 -6.26 1.77 -0.27
N MET A 118 -6.64 0.49 -0.15
CA MET A 118 -6.68 -0.21 1.14
C MET A 118 -5.29 -0.43 1.74
N VAL A 119 -4.30 -0.83 0.93
CA VAL A 119 -2.92 -1.02 1.35
C VAL A 119 -2.32 0.27 1.89
N PHE A 120 -2.54 1.40 1.21
CA PHE A 120 -2.06 2.70 1.67
C PHE A 120 -2.78 3.17 2.94
N GLY A 121 -4.09 2.98 3.04
CA GLY A 121 -4.86 3.27 4.25
C GLY A 121 -4.37 2.44 5.45
N TRP A 122 -4.16 1.13 5.26
CA TRP A 122 -3.60 0.24 6.27
C TRP A 122 -2.18 0.67 6.68
N PHE A 123 -1.31 1.00 5.73
CA PHE A 123 0.03 1.49 6.02
C PHE A 123 -0.02 2.77 6.85
N GLY A 124 -0.89 3.72 6.49
CA GLY A 124 -1.13 4.93 7.28
C GLY A 124 -1.55 4.65 8.72
N CYS A 125 -2.42 3.67 8.95
CA CYS A 125 -2.80 3.24 10.29
C CYS A 125 -1.60 2.67 11.07
N ARG A 126 -0.71 1.93 10.43
CA ARG A 126 0.53 1.44 11.07
C ARG A 126 1.48 2.57 11.43
N VAL A 127 1.65 3.55 10.52
CA VAL A 127 2.44 4.78 10.81
C VAL A 127 1.89 5.51 12.03
N LEU A 128 0.58 5.76 12.06
CA LEU A 128 -0.07 6.45 13.17
C LEU A 128 0.06 5.71 14.51
N SER A 129 -0.01 4.37 14.48
CA SER A 129 0.07 3.54 15.69
C SER A 129 1.50 3.21 16.12
N GLY A 130 2.51 3.63 15.36
CA GLY A 130 3.91 3.27 15.60
C GLY A 130 4.23 1.79 15.34
N ARG A 131 3.33 1.03 14.71
CA ARG A 131 3.48 -0.42 14.44
C ARG A 131 4.09 -0.69 13.06
N MET A 132 5.30 -0.18 12.85
CA MET A 132 5.97 -0.25 11.55
C MET A 132 6.75 -1.57 11.30
N GLY A 133 6.80 -2.47 12.28
CA GLY A 133 7.52 -3.74 12.14
C GLY A 133 6.80 -4.73 11.22
N PHE A 134 7.06 -4.67 9.92
CA PHE A 134 6.81 -5.76 8.99
C PHE A 134 8.11 -6.05 8.22
N THR A 135 8.40 -7.31 8.00
CA THR A 135 9.54 -7.75 7.19
C THR A 135 9.01 -8.20 5.83
N ALA A 136 9.83 -8.01 4.79
CA ALA A 136 9.56 -8.71 3.55
C ALA A 136 9.55 -10.22 3.85
N ALA A 137 8.51 -10.91 3.40
CA ALA A 137 8.53 -12.36 3.44
C ALA A 137 9.70 -12.86 2.60
N ALA A 138 10.54 -13.68 3.20
CA ALA A 138 11.67 -14.31 2.52
C ALA A 138 11.19 -15.27 1.44
#